data_74290c8a406027cc563d37f3a0ee3f34
#
_entry.id   74290c8a406027cc563d37f3a0ee3f34
#
_cell.length_a   1.000
_cell.length_b   1.000
_cell.length_c   1.000
_cell.angle_alpha   90.00
_cell.angle_beta   90.00
_cell.angle_gamma   90.00
#
_symmetry.space_group_name_H-M   'P 1'
#
loop_
_entity.id
_entity.type
_entity.pdbx_description
1 polymer ?
#
loop_
_entity_poly.entity_id
_entity_poly.type
_entity_poly.pdbx_seq_one_letter_code
_entity_poly.pdbx_strand_id
1 'polypeptide(L)'
;ALEAGTDIDMMTTCYSNHLKALIENGELSEALLDTSVLRVLELKNRLGLFENPYKDADEEAEKRLILCPEHREKAKNAAKETFVLLENNGILPLKREEKTAFIGPYVDETSMLGAWSIFATPADTVTIREGVASYGANALFASGCSVLDPQTSIMGMSELYKNAKTQTDLDELLGE
;
A
#
# COMPACT_ATOMS: atom_id res chain seq x y z
N ALA A 1 -0.09 28.32 1.30
CA ALA A 1 0.68 27.08 1.25
C ALA A 1 2.18 27.38 1.37
N LEU A 2 2.80 28.13 0.43
CA LEU A 2 4.24 28.42 0.44
C LEU A 2 4.69 29.10 1.75
N GLU A 3 3.99 30.14 2.21
CA GLU A 3 4.24 30.83 3.49
C GLU A 3 4.10 29.89 4.71
N ALA A 4 3.26 28.88 4.60
CA ALA A 4 3.09 27.87 5.64
C ALA A 4 4.14 26.74 5.58
N GLY A 5 5.11 26.82 4.66
CA GLY A 5 6.21 25.87 4.54
C GLY A 5 5.96 24.67 3.64
N THR A 6 4.99 24.73 2.75
CA THR A 6 4.79 23.68 1.72
C THR A 6 5.73 23.97 0.55
N ASP A 7 6.80 23.20 0.42
CA ASP A 7 7.85 23.45 -0.56
C ASP A 7 7.55 22.85 -1.94
N ILE A 8 6.71 21.82 -2.02
CA ILE A 8 6.36 21.12 -3.27
C ILE A 8 4.84 21.02 -3.40
N ASP A 9 4.33 21.46 -4.54
CA ASP A 9 2.93 21.28 -4.93
C ASP A 9 2.79 19.96 -5.69
N MET A 10 2.08 18.99 -5.09
CA MET A 10 1.88 17.66 -5.65
C MET A 10 0.45 17.50 -6.15
N MET A 11 0.30 17.04 -7.39
CA MET A 11 -0.98 16.77 -8.06
C MET A 11 -1.88 18.00 -8.29
N THR A 12 -1.40 19.19 -8.03
CA THR A 12 -2.06 20.43 -8.41
C THR A 12 -1.15 21.31 -9.27
N THR A 13 -1.68 22.36 -9.85
CA THR A 13 -0.94 23.33 -10.65
C THR A 13 -0.91 24.71 -9.99
N CYS A 14 -1.19 24.77 -8.69
CA CYS A 14 -1.33 26.05 -7.98
C CYS A 14 -0.05 26.89 -8.03
N TYR A 15 1.11 26.26 -7.76
CA TYR A 15 2.38 27.00 -7.78
C TYR A 15 2.76 27.45 -9.19
N SER A 16 2.69 26.56 -10.17
CA SER A 16 3.04 26.90 -11.55
C SER A 16 2.13 27.96 -12.17
N ASN A 17 0.85 28.00 -11.79
CA ASN A 17 -0.11 28.94 -12.35
C ASN A 17 -0.13 30.29 -11.64
N HIS A 18 0.25 30.39 -10.36
CA HIS A 18 -0.04 31.59 -9.56
C HIS A 18 1.19 32.25 -8.95
N LEU A 19 2.27 31.53 -8.61
CA LEU A 19 3.41 32.12 -7.89
C LEU A 19 4.05 33.27 -8.62
N LYS A 20 4.22 33.16 -9.93
CA LYS A 20 4.80 34.26 -10.74
C LYS A 20 4.01 35.56 -10.59
N ALA A 21 2.71 35.50 -10.78
CA ALA A 21 1.84 36.67 -10.70
C ALA A 21 1.83 37.28 -9.28
N LEU A 22 1.80 36.48 -8.25
CA LEU A 22 1.83 36.91 -6.85
C LEU A 22 3.14 37.65 -6.50
N ILE A 23 4.26 37.19 -7.05
CA ILE A 23 5.57 37.83 -6.86
C ILE A 23 5.62 39.16 -7.65
N GLU A 24 5.21 39.16 -8.91
CA GLU A 24 5.19 40.35 -9.76
C GLU A 24 4.28 41.46 -9.21
N ASN A 25 3.18 41.09 -8.55
CA ASN A 25 2.25 41.98 -7.89
C ASN A 25 2.71 42.45 -6.49
N GLY A 26 3.81 41.89 -5.96
CA GLY A 26 4.31 42.20 -4.63
C GLY A 26 3.52 41.59 -3.47
N GLU A 27 2.63 40.64 -3.76
CA GLU A 27 1.84 39.93 -2.76
C GLU A 27 2.62 38.82 -2.08
N LEU A 28 3.67 38.27 -2.73
CA LEU A 28 4.55 37.25 -2.23
C LEU A 28 6.02 37.65 -2.45
N SER A 29 6.86 37.41 -1.46
CA SER A 29 8.30 37.66 -1.59
C SER A 29 9.00 36.58 -2.40
N GLU A 30 9.81 36.94 -3.38
CA GLU A 30 10.67 36.03 -4.14
C GLU A 30 11.65 35.27 -3.23
N ALA A 31 12.16 35.90 -2.18
CA ALA A 31 13.05 35.27 -1.20
C ALA A 31 12.39 34.05 -0.49
N LEU A 32 11.07 34.06 -0.37
CA LEU A 32 10.34 32.89 0.19
C LEU A 32 10.33 31.74 -0.81
N LEU A 33 10.16 32.03 -2.10
CA LEU A 33 10.28 31.02 -3.15
C LEU A 33 11.70 30.46 -3.22
N ASP A 34 12.74 31.32 -3.19
CA ASP A 34 14.14 30.88 -3.17
C ASP A 34 14.44 29.96 -2.00
N THR A 35 13.93 30.29 -0.82
CA THR A 35 14.09 29.45 0.37
C THR A 35 13.48 28.06 0.18
N SER A 36 12.30 28.00 -0.42
CA SER A 36 11.62 26.73 -0.72
C SER A 36 12.40 25.90 -1.74
N VAL A 37 12.85 26.54 -2.83
CA VAL A 37 13.69 25.89 -3.86
C VAL A 37 14.99 25.36 -3.25
N LEU A 38 15.66 26.14 -2.41
CA LEU A 38 16.91 25.72 -1.76
C LEU A 38 16.71 24.48 -0.88
N ARG A 39 15.60 24.36 -0.16
CA ARG A 39 15.31 23.16 0.63
C ARG A 39 15.21 21.90 -0.24
N VAL A 40 14.57 22.02 -1.39
CA VAL A 40 14.45 20.90 -2.34
C VAL A 40 15.81 20.53 -2.93
N LEU A 41 16.59 21.55 -3.34
CA LEU A 41 17.94 21.35 -3.89
C LEU A 41 18.89 20.73 -2.84
N GLU A 42 18.81 21.19 -1.60
CA GLU A 42 19.60 20.63 -0.49
C GLU A 42 19.26 19.16 -0.24
N LEU A 43 17.98 18.78 -0.28
CA LEU A 43 17.59 17.38 -0.18
C LEU A 43 18.18 16.54 -1.33
N LYS A 44 18.07 17.03 -2.58
CA LYS A 44 18.68 16.36 -3.74
C LYS A 44 20.19 16.21 -3.59
N ASN A 45 20.87 17.25 -3.08
CA ASN A 45 22.30 17.22 -2.82
C ASN A 45 22.67 16.17 -1.76
N ARG A 46 21.96 16.14 -0.64
CA ARG A 46 22.16 15.13 0.42
C ARG A 46 21.95 13.70 -0.07
N LEU A 47 21.04 13.53 -1.02
CA LEU A 47 20.78 12.23 -1.67
C LEU A 47 21.85 11.89 -2.74
N GLY A 48 22.78 12.79 -3.07
CA GLY A 48 23.81 12.59 -4.09
C GLY A 48 23.26 12.54 -5.51
N LEU A 49 22.10 13.14 -5.76
CA LEU A 49 21.46 13.09 -7.08
C LEU A 49 22.11 13.97 -8.14
N PHE A 50 22.90 14.96 -7.72
CA PHE A 50 23.67 15.80 -8.64
C PHE A 50 24.92 15.06 -9.16
N GLU A 51 25.52 14.21 -8.34
CA GLU A 51 26.68 13.41 -8.70
C GLU A 51 26.28 12.17 -9.51
N ASN A 52 25.23 11.50 -9.09
CA ASN A 52 24.73 10.31 -9.77
C ASN A 52 23.20 10.14 -9.56
N PRO A 53 22.37 10.64 -10.47
CA PRO A 53 20.92 10.51 -10.36
C PRO A 53 20.42 9.06 -10.46
N TYR A 54 21.23 8.13 -10.96
CA TYR A 54 20.89 6.72 -11.17
C TYR A 54 21.54 5.77 -10.15
N LYS A 55 22.11 6.31 -9.07
CA LYS A 55 22.88 5.52 -8.10
C LYS A 55 22.12 4.34 -7.48
N ASP A 56 20.79 4.46 -7.37
CA ASP A 56 19.93 3.46 -6.75
C ASP A 56 19.21 2.57 -7.79
N ALA A 57 19.47 2.75 -9.09
CA ALA A 57 18.95 1.93 -10.16
C ALA A 57 19.81 0.66 -10.32
N ASP A 58 19.50 -0.39 -9.55
CA ASP A 58 20.20 -1.66 -9.53
C ASP A 58 19.19 -2.81 -9.57
N GLU A 59 19.01 -3.43 -10.76
CA GLU A 59 18.07 -4.52 -10.97
C GLU A 59 18.39 -5.77 -10.12
N GLU A 60 19.66 -6.02 -9.85
CA GLU A 60 20.08 -7.16 -9.03
C GLU A 60 19.82 -6.88 -7.54
N ALA A 61 19.95 -5.63 -7.11
CA ALA A 61 19.54 -5.22 -5.77
C ALA A 61 18.03 -5.31 -5.61
N GLU A 62 17.26 -4.91 -6.61
CA GLU A 62 15.80 -5.04 -6.63
C GLU A 62 15.37 -6.49 -6.43
N LYS A 63 15.84 -7.42 -7.26
CA LYS A 63 15.54 -8.85 -7.16
C LYS A 63 15.90 -9.46 -5.79
N ARG A 64 16.99 -8.97 -5.19
CA ARG A 64 17.46 -9.45 -3.90
C ARG A 64 16.68 -8.88 -2.72
N LEU A 65 16.22 -7.63 -2.81
CA LEU A 65 15.65 -6.89 -1.67
C LEU A 65 14.12 -6.93 -1.63
N ILE A 66 13.46 -6.89 -2.78
CA ILE A 66 11.99 -6.92 -2.82
C ILE A 66 11.50 -8.25 -2.25
N LEU A 67 10.61 -8.16 -1.28
CA LEU A 67 10.01 -9.32 -0.58
C LEU A 67 11.02 -10.30 0.02
N CYS A 68 12.25 -9.87 0.26
CA CYS A 68 13.24 -10.73 0.92
C CYS A 68 12.75 -11.17 2.31
N PRO A 69 13.24 -12.33 2.83
CA PRO A 69 12.78 -12.88 4.11
C PRO A 69 12.89 -11.89 5.27
N GLU A 70 13.94 -11.08 5.29
CA GLU A 70 14.15 -10.06 6.32
C GLU A 70 13.05 -8.97 6.29
N HIS A 71 12.69 -8.48 5.10
CA HIS A 71 11.65 -7.47 4.95
C HIS A 71 10.27 -8.05 5.30
N ARG A 72 9.99 -9.29 4.90
CA ARG A 72 8.75 -10.00 5.28
C ARG A 72 8.64 -10.18 6.80
N GLU A 73 9.72 -10.55 7.48
CA GLU A 73 9.72 -10.70 8.94
C GLU A 73 9.55 -9.35 9.66
N LYS A 74 10.18 -8.28 9.17
CA LYS A 74 9.96 -6.92 9.69
C LYS A 74 8.50 -6.49 9.52
N ALA A 75 7.90 -6.69 8.35
CA ALA A 75 6.49 -6.38 8.09
C ALA A 75 5.55 -7.17 9.01
N LYS A 76 5.81 -8.47 9.17
CA LYS A 76 5.05 -9.33 10.09
C LYS A 76 5.16 -8.86 11.54
N ASN A 77 6.33 -8.47 11.99
CA ASN A 77 6.52 -8.00 13.37
C ASN A 77 5.83 -6.64 13.58
N ALA A 78 5.93 -5.71 12.62
CA ALA A 78 5.17 -4.47 12.65
C ALA A 78 3.65 -4.73 12.71
N ALA A 79 3.14 -5.65 11.89
CA ALA A 79 1.73 -6.02 11.91
C ALA A 79 1.28 -6.58 13.28
N LYS A 80 2.11 -7.38 13.95
CA LYS A 80 1.80 -7.90 15.29
C LYS A 80 1.63 -6.79 16.32
N GLU A 81 2.41 -5.72 16.22
CA GLU A 81 2.33 -4.58 17.13
C GLU A 81 1.09 -3.70 16.91
N THR A 82 0.38 -3.87 15.78
CA THR A 82 -0.88 -3.15 15.51
C THR A 82 -2.11 -3.80 16.13
N PHE A 83 -2.01 -5.04 16.61
CA PHE A 83 -3.14 -5.74 17.20
C PHE A 83 -3.49 -5.17 18.57
N VAL A 84 -4.77 -4.82 18.75
CA VAL A 84 -5.33 -4.35 20.02
C VAL A 84 -6.36 -5.36 20.51
N LEU A 85 -6.06 -6.02 21.62
CA LEU A 85 -6.99 -6.95 22.26
C LEU A 85 -7.94 -6.15 23.16
N LEU A 86 -9.17 -5.97 22.69
CA LEU A 86 -10.19 -5.20 23.45
C LEU A 86 -10.81 -6.02 24.57
N GLU A 87 -11.06 -7.31 24.35
CA GLU A 87 -11.64 -8.22 25.33
C GLU A 87 -11.19 -9.66 25.04
N ASN A 88 -10.95 -10.43 26.09
CA ASN A 88 -10.67 -11.86 26.00
C ASN A 88 -11.21 -12.58 27.24
N ASN A 89 -12.15 -13.46 27.06
CA ASN A 89 -12.72 -14.30 28.10
C ASN A 89 -12.00 -15.64 28.28
N GLY A 90 -10.73 -15.72 27.86
CA GLY A 90 -9.87 -16.90 27.98
C GLY A 90 -9.84 -17.81 26.77
N ILE A 91 -10.50 -17.45 25.64
CA ILE A 91 -10.43 -18.21 24.38
C ILE A 91 -9.08 -18.05 23.66
N LEU A 92 -8.46 -16.90 23.79
CA LEU A 92 -7.14 -16.61 23.20
C LEU A 92 -6.02 -16.81 24.24
N PRO A 93 -4.87 -17.33 23.83
CA PRO A 93 -4.50 -17.82 22.49
C PRO A 93 -5.18 -19.15 22.13
N LEU A 94 -5.53 -19.29 20.86
CA LEU A 94 -6.07 -20.55 20.34
C LEU A 94 -5.03 -21.67 20.47
N LYS A 95 -5.48 -22.88 20.85
CA LYS A 95 -4.60 -24.04 20.93
C LYS A 95 -4.57 -24.77 19.59
N ARG A 96 -3.39 -25.23 19.18
CA ARG A 96 -3.18 -25.88 17.87
C ARG A 96 -4.00 -27.16 17.71
N GLU A 97 -4.18 -27.90 18.80
CA GLU A 97 -4.84 -29.19 18.84
C GLU A 97 -6.38 -29.05 18.78
N GLU A 98 -6.89 -27.92 19.20
CA GLU A 98 -8.33 -27.67 19.22
C GLU A 98 -8.82 -27.41 17.81
N LYS A 99 -9.93 -28.06 17.45
CA LYS A 99 -10.56 -27.89 16.15
C LYS A 99 -11.19 -26.51 16.06
N THR A 100 -10.63 -25.66 15.20
CA THR A 100 -11.06 -24.27 15.01
C THR A 100 -11.58 -24.05 13.61
N ALA A 101 -12.74 -23.40 13.46
CA ALA A 101 -13.27 -23.00 12.16
C ALA A 101 -12.94 -21.54 11.87
N PHE A 102 -12.30 -21.29 10.73
CA PHE A 102 -12.06 -19.98 10.16
C PHE A 102 -13.09 -19.72 9.06
N ILE A 103 -14.02 -18.81 9.31
CA ILE A 103 -15.16 -18.55 8.43
C ILE A 103 -15.16 -17.06 8.08
N GLY A 104 -15.13 -16.78 6.80
CA GLY A 104 -15.19 -15.42 6.29
C GLY A 104 -14.68 -15.31 4.85
N PRO A 105 -15.04 -14.23 4.15
CA PRO A 105 -14.72 -14.04 2.73
C PRO A 105 -13.23 -13.91 2.46
N TYR A 106 -12.45 -13.48 3.45
CA TYR A 106 -11.00 -13.26 3.32
C TYR A 106 -10.15 -14.50 3.59
N VAL A 107 -10.75 -15.67 3.85
CA VAL A 107 -9.99 -16.90 4.18
C VAL A 107 -9.00 -17.29 3.07
N ASP A 108 -9.43 -17.15 1.82
CA ASP A 108 -8.64 -17.50 0.62
C ASP A 108 -8.34 -16.26 -0.24
N GLU A 109 -8.64 -15.07 0.25
CA GLU A 109 -8.52 -13.84 -0.50
C GLU A 109 -7.06 -13.38 -0.60
N THR A 110 -6.61 -13.06 -1.79
CA THR A 110 -5.27 -12.56 -2.09
C THR A 110 -5.23 -11.04 -2.28
N SER A 111 -6.37 -10.39 -2.51
CA SER A 111 -6.47 -8.94 -2.71
C SER A 111 -6.49 -8.12 -1.41
N MET A 112 -6.10 -8.72 -0.29
CA MET A 112 -6.11 -8.06 1.03
C MET A 112 -5.16 -6.86 1.17
N LEU A 113 -4.27 -6.65 0.21
CA LEU A 113 -3.31 -5.54 0.22
C LEU A 113 -3.96 -4.17 0.03
N GLY A 114 -5.21 -4.13 -0.43
CA GLY A 114 -6.00 -2.91 -0.58
C GLY A 114 -5.75 -2.19 -1.92
N ALA A 115 -6.57 -1.16 -2.18
CA ALA A 115 -6.63 -0.46 -3.46
C ALA A 115 -5.35 0.30 -3.86
N TRP A 116 -4.45 0.57 -2.91
CA TRP A 116 -3.20 1.28 -3.17
C TRP A 116 -2.00 0.38 -3.46
N SER A 117 -2.18 -0.93 -3.44
CA SER A 117 -1.14 -1.91 -3.78
C SER A 117 -1.08 -2.18 -5.28
N ILE A 118 -0.87 -1.15 -6.08
CA ILE A 118 -0.98 -1.15 -7.55
C ILE A 118 -0.05 -2.18 -8.22
N PHE A 119 1.09 -2.47 -7.62
CA PHE A 119 2.11 -3.36 -8.20
C PHE A 119 2.23 -4.71 -7.50
N ALA A 120 1.39 -4.99 -6.52
CA ALA A 120 1.43 -6.28 -5.83
C ALA A 120 0.67 -7.34 -6.62
N THR A 121 1.22 -8.54 -6.67
CA THR A 121 0.59 -9.70 -7.31
C THR A 121 -0.05 -10.63 -6.28
N PRO A 122 -1.05 -11.44 -6.63
CA PRO A 122 -1.60 -12.44 -5.75
C PRO A 122 -0.55 -13.39 -5.15
N ALA A 123 0.52 -13.68 -5.91
CA ALA A 123 1.62 -14.55 -5.47
C ALA A 123 2.44 -13.94 -4.31
N ASP A 124 2.38 -12.64 -4.10
CA ASP A 124 3.10 -11.95 -3.02
C ASP A 124 2.35 -12.02 -1.68
N THR A 125 1.10 -12.44 -1.71
CA THR A 125 0.19 -12.47 -0.56
C THR A 125 0.20 -13.85 0.08
N VAL A 126 0.16 -13.90 1.42
CA VAL A 126 -0.11 -15.11 2.19
C VAL A 126 -1.54 -15.04 2.69
N THR A 127 -2.39 -15.96 2.26
CA THR A 127 -3.79 -16.03 2.68
C THR A 127 -3.90 -16.45 4.16
N ILE A 128 -5.06 -16.19 4.77
CA ILE A 128 -5.34 -16.64 6.14
C ILE A 128 -5.22 -18.16 6.22
N ARG A 129 -5.74 -18.90 5.23
CA ARG A 129 -5.61 -20.36 5.15
C ARG A 129 -4.15 -20.81 5.16
N GLU A 130 -3.31 -20.23 4.32
CA GLU A 130 -1.89 -20.57 4.24
C GLU A 130 -1.15 -20.24 5.55
N GLY A 131 -1.42 -19.08 6.14
CA GLY A 131 -0.84 -18.67 7.41
C GLY A 131 -1.21 -19.64 8.53
N VAL A 132 -2.48 -20.01 8.65
CA VAL A 132 -2.97 -20.98 9.67
C VAL A 132 -2.41 -22.38 9.40
N ALA A 133 -2.36 -22.81 8.15
CA ALA A 133 -1.77 -24.11 7.77
C ALA A 133 -0.27 -24.16 8.13
N SER A 134 0.47 -23.10 7.86
CA SER A 134 1.89 -23.01 8.21
C SER A 134 2.14 -23.07 9.74
N TYR A 135 1.16 -22.60 10.52
CA TYR A 135 1.20 -22.70 11.98
C TYR A 135 0.93 -24.12 12.49
N GLY A 136 0.37 -25.02 11.65
CA GLY A 136 0.05 -26.41 12.00
C GLY A 136 -1.18 -26.54 12.90
N ALA A 137 -2.14 -25.64 12.80
CA ALA A 137 -3.38 -25.71 13.56
C ALA A 137 -4.38 -26.72 12.97
N ASN A 138 -5.18 -27.35 13.84
CA ASN A 138 -6.31 -28.19 13.45
C ASN A 138 -7.49 -27.30 13.02
N ALA A 139 -7.53 -26.92 11.73
CA ALA A 139 -8.39 -25.90 11.21
C ALA A 139 -9.35 -26.38 10.11
N LEU A 140 -10.55 -25.82 10.12
CA LEU A 140 -11.52 -25.87 9.03
C LEU A 140 -11.71 -24.48 8.44
N PHE A 141 -12.02 -24.40 7.16
CA PHE A 141 -12.17 -23.12 6.47
C PHE A 141 -13.45 -23.09 5.63
N ALA A 142 -14.11 -21.94 5.63
CA ALA A 142 -15.26 -21.68 4.78
C ALA A 142 -15.35 -20.17 4.46
N SER A 143 -15.74 -19.82 3.24
CA SER A 143 -15.89 -18.41 2.83
C SER A 143 -17.06 -17.72 3.53
N GLY A 144 -18.14 -18.44 3.83
CA GLY A 144 -19.30 -17.92 4.53
C GLY A 144 -20.16 -16.93 3.70
N CYS A 145 -19.56 -15.84 3.22
CA CYS A 145 -20.24 -14.81 2.40
C CYS A 145 -19.27 -14.23 1.38
N SER A 146 -19.78 -13.39 0.47
CA SER A 146 -18.97 -12.58 -0.43
C SER A 146 -18.50 -11.29 0.24
N VAL A 147 -17.35 -10.75 -0.19
CA VAL A 147 -16.84 -9.44 0.31
C VAL A 147 -17.71 -8.30 -0.17
N LEU A 148 -18.15 -8.36 -1.43
CA LEU A 148 -19.00 -7.35 -2.07
C LEU A 148 -20.35 -7.95 -2.41
N ASP A 149 -21.41 -7.17 -2.19
CA ASP A 149 -22.70 -7.46 -2.82
C ASP A 149 -22.52 -7.38 -4.34
N PRO A 150 -22.83 -8.44 -5.10
CA PRO A 150 -22.75 -8.43 -6.56
C PRO A 150 -23.53 -7.29 -7.23
N GLN A 151 -24.42 -6.64 -6.48
CA GLN A 151 -25.22 -5.51 -6.97
C GLN A 151 -24.65 -4.14 -6.55
N THR A 152 -23.64 -4.10 -5.68
CA THR A 152 -23.07 -2.84 -5.22
C THR A 152 -22.03 -2.34 -6.21
N SER A 153 -22.27 -1.19 -6.83
CA SER A 153 -21.30 -0.50 -7.67
C SER A 153 -20.42 0.40 -6.84
N ILE A 154 -19.15 0.07 -6.69
CA ILE A 154 -18.16 0.99 -6.15
C ILE A 154 -17.42 1.61 -7.33
N MET A 155 -17.62 2.88 -7.60
CA MET A 155 -16.93 3.66 -8.66
C MET A 155 -17.01 3.10 -10.07
N GLY A 156 -18.11 2.44 -10.45
CA GLY A 156 -18.26 1.83 -11.78
C GLY A 156 -17.50 0.52 -11.98
N MET A 157 -16.79 0.03 -10.95
CA MET A 157 -16.00 -1.19 -11.02
C MET A 157 -16.80 -2.47 -10.69
N SER A 158 -18.08 -2.35 -10.39
CA SER A 158 -18.92 -3.50 -10.00
C SER A 158 -19.02 -4.57 -11.08
N GLU A 159 -19.00 -4.19 -12.35
CA GLU A 159 -19.06 -5.15 -13.45
C GLU A 159 -17.73 -5.86 -13.69
N LEU A 160 -16.62 -5.15 -13.53
CA LEU A 160 -15.27 -5.74 -13.54
C LEU A 160 -15.13 -6.82 -12.45
N TYR A 161 -15.50 -6.49 -11.22
CA TYR A 161 -15.42 -7.45 -10.09
C TYR A 161 -16.45 -8.58 -10.17
N LYS A 162 -17.59 -8.39 -10.84
CA LYS A 162 -18.58 -9.47 -11.06
C LYS A 162 -18.03 -10.60 -11.93
N ASN A 163 -17.18 -10.26 -12.88
CA ASN A 163 -16.70 -11.19 -13.89
C ASN A 163 -15.28 -11.69 -13.60
N ALA A 164 -14.46 -10.91 -12.90
CA ALA A 164 -13.12 -11.31 -12.51
C ALA A 164 -13.14 -12.23 -11.28
N LYS A 165 -12.64 -13.44 -11.42
CA LYS A 165 -12.45 -14.41 -10.32
C LYS A 165 -11.00 -14.49 -9.88
N THR A 166 -10.09 -14.05 -10.75
CA THR A 166 -8.65 -14.07 -10.56
C THR A 166 -8.06 -12.76 -11.08
N GLN A 167 -6.80 -12.48 -10.77
CA GLN A 167 -6.09 -11.34 -11.37
C GLN A 167 -6.00 -11.47 -12.90
N THR A 168 -5.82 -12.70 -13.40
CA THR A 168 -5.81 -12.98 -14.85
C THR A 168 -7.12 -12.59 -15.52
N ASP A 169 -8.27 -12.92 -14.89
CA ASP A 169 -9.57 -12.50 -15.41
C ASP A 169 -9.70 -10.97 -15.43
N LEU A 170 -9.10 -10.28 -14.47
CA LEU A 170 -9.12 -8.82 -14.39
C LEU A 170 -8.26 -8.20 -15.51
N ASP A 171 -7.08 -8.73 -15.74
CA ASP A 171 -6.13 -8.27 -16.76
C ASP A 171 -6.75 -8.46 -18.17
N GLU A 172 -7.39 -9.60 -18.43
CA GLU A 172 -8.14 -9.85 -19.68
C GLU A 172 -9.30 -8.86 -19.90
N LEU A 173 -10.04 -8.51 -18.81
CA LEU A 173 -11.15 -7.56 -18.88
C LEU A 173 -10.68 -6.11 -19.10
N LEU A 174 -9.48 -5.76 -18.64
CA LEU A 174 -8.86 -4.45 -18.83
C LEU A 174 -8.16 -4.32 -20.19
N GLY A 175 -7.95 -5.44 -20.91
CA GLY A 175 -7.35 -5.46 -22.24
C GLY A 175 -5.83 -5.30 -22.23
N GLU A 176 -5.17 -5.71 -21.15
CA GLU A 176 -3.71 -5.77 -21.02
C GLU A 176 -3.10 -7.12 -21.44
#